data_18a0ebaf82b5702c2ea1e2e296d0c288
#
_entry.id   18a0ebaf82b5702c2ea1e2e296d0c288
#
_cell.length_a   1.000
_cell.length_b   1.000
_cell.length_c   1.000
_cell.angle_alpha   90.00
_cell.angle_beta   90.00
_cell.angle_gamma   90.00
#
_symmetry.space_group_name_H-M   'P 1'
#
loop_
_entity.id
_entity.type
_entity.pdbx_description
1 polymer ?
#
loop_
_entity_poly.entity_id
_entity_poly.type
_entity_poly.pdbx_seq_one_letter_code
_entity_poly.pdbx_strand_id
1 'polypeptide(L)'
;MGAHEMQPDPERENMANSTAPQGIVVGVDGSDHGQCALVWAAREAERRRRPLHIVTAYSVPIFAASGLDGGYATVDDSVIREGAEAIIQQAMDKVSGYNIDVDASVENGDASGVLLEMSETAELLVFGTRGRGGFVGRLLGSVSSALPAHAKCPTVTVPLICSDRLGETTDDKRIRAEQAKEGHKQVENVVVVGVDGSEQARVAVLEAADQAERLGATLRVICAVPQFSGSVAWVPAPMDRQGLFEDIQNQLDAGKAWLKSHYPNLRVESEVKDGSAVDVMVDASRHAELVVVGTRGRGGFTGMLLGSTSGGVLHHTKGPVLVVPDRDDPRLADRAKFGPILGAA
;
A
#
# COMPACT_ATOMS: atom_id res chain seq x y z
N MET A 1 -49.07 -38.02 -7.66
CA MET A 1 -48.59 -36.65 -7.42
C MET A 1 -47.25 -36.79 -6.68
N GLY A 2 -46.14 -36.84 -7.41
CA GLY A 2 -44.78 -36.97 -6.84
C GLY A 2 -44.19 -35.59 -6.73
N ALA A 3 -43.83 -35.20 -5.53
CA ALA A 3 -43.04 -34.02 -5.27
C ALA A 3 -41.59 -34.32 -5.71
N HIS A 4 -41.10 -33.60 -6.70
CA HIS A 4 -39.70 -33.57 -7.07
C HIS A 4 -38.95 -32.70 -6.03
N GLU A 5 -38.21 -33.34 -5.11
CA GLU A 5 -37.25 -32.68 -4.30
C GLU A 5 -36.09 -32.23 -5.20
N MET A 6 -35.95 -30.93 -5.33
CA MET A 6 -34.89 -30.26 -6.06
C MET A 6 -33.63 -30.36 -5.17
N GLN A 7 -32.64 -31.19 -5.57
CA GLN A 7 -31.35 -31.23 -4.93
C GLN A 7 -30.66 -29.88 -5.09
N PRO A 8 -30.02 -29.34 -4.04
CA PRO A 8 -29.27 -28.10 -4.14
C PRO A 8 -28.04 -28.32 -5.05
N ASP A 9 -27.79 -27.32 -5.87
CA ASP A 9 -26.68 -27.25 -6.82
C ASP A 9 -25.35 -27.12 -6.03
N PRO A 10 -24.43 -28.08 -6.14
CA PRO A 10 -23.18 -28.07 -5.38
C PRO A 10 -22.25 -26.89 -5.77
N GLU A 11 -22.47 -26.24 -6.90
CA GLU A 11 -21.71 -25.03 -7.29
C GLU A 11 -22.15 -23.79 -6.52
N ARG A 12 -23.38 -23.74 -5.98
CA ARG A 12 -23.87 -22.63 -5.14
C ARG A 12 -23.40 -22.74 -3.69
N GLU A 13 -23.13 -23.92 -3.17
CA GLU A 13 -22.57 -24.10 -1.82
C GLU A 13 -21.08 -23.71 -1.73
N ASN A 14 -20.33 -23.77 -2.83
CA ASN A 14 -18.91 -23.38 -2.86
C ASN A 14 -18.72 -21.84 -2.92
N MET A 15 -19.74 -21.07 -3.33
CA MET A 15 -19.68 -19.60 -3.32
C MET A 15 -20.06 -18.97 -1.98
N ALA A 16 -20.64 -19.72 -1.05
CA ALA A 16 -21.13 -19.19 0.22
C ALA A 16 -20.16 -19.36 1.42
N ASN A 17 -18.99 -19.97 1.22
CA ASN A 17 -18.13 -20.40 2.33
C ASN A 17 -16.72 -19.74 2.37
N SER A 18 -16.53 -18.56 1.81
CA SER A 18 -15.26 -17.83 1.91
C SER A 18 -15.45 -16.43 2.50
N THR A 19 -15.81 -16.36 3.77
CA THR A 19 -15.75 -15.12 4.57
C THR A 19 -14.42 -14.97 5.34
N ALA A 20 -13.47 -15.88 5.16
CA ALA A 20 -12.13 -15.76 5.73
C ALA A 20 -11.28 -14.82 4.88
N PRO A 21 -10.49 -13.91 5.46
CA PRO A 21 -9.56 -13.07 4.72
C PRO A 21 -8.66 -13.92 3.83
N GLN A 22 -8.57 -13.59 2.55
CA GLN A 22 -7.81 -14.35 1.55
C GLN A 22 -6.28 -14.21 1.68
N GLY A 23 -5.77 -13.65 2.77
CA GLY A 23 -4.33 -13.42 2.92
C GLY A 23 -3.84 -12.22 2.11
N ILE A 24 -2.71 -12.37 1.43
CA ILE A 24 -2.11 -11.29 0.62
C ILE A 24 -2.45 -11.51 -0.85
N VAL A 25 -3.01 -10.49 -1.49
CA VAL A 25 -3.29 -10.48 -2.93
C VAL A 25 -2.26 -9.61 -3.64
N VAL A 26 -1.69 -10.10 -4.74
CA VAL A 26 -0.79 -9.31 -5.57
C VAL A 26 -1.24 -9.28 -7.02
N GLY A 27 -1.41 -8.07 -7.56
CA GLY A 27 -1.69 -7.85 -8.98
C GLY A 27 -0.41 -7.85 -9.80
N VAL A 28 -0.35 -8.70 -10.83
CA VAL A 28 0.77 -8.80 -11.76
C VAL A 28 0.30 -8.65 -13.20
N ASP A 29 1.11 -8.01 -14.04
CA ASP A 29 0.84 -7.83 -15.47
C ASP A 29 2.04 -8.21 -16.34
N GLY A 30 3.05 -8.84 -15.73
CA GLY A 30 4.31 -9.22 -16.37
C GLY A 30 5.27 -8.06 -16.61
N SER A 31 5.01 -6.86 -16.07
CA SER A 31 5.95 -5.75 -16.04
C SER A 31 6.98 -5.90 -14.93
N ASP A 32 8.13 -5.22 -15.05
CA ASP A 32 9.14 -5.19 -13.98
C ASP A 32 8.60 -4.63 -12.67
N HIS A 33 7.68 -3.65 -12.73
CA HIS A 33 7.00 -3.12 -11.57
C HIS A 33 6.11 -4.17 -10.88
N GLY A 34 5.38 -4.95 -11.67
CA GLY A 34 4.58 -6.10 -11.18
C GLY A 34 5.47 -7.18 -10.55
N GLN A 35 6.64 -7.44 -11.14
CA GLN A 35 7.60 -8.39 -10.60
C GLN A 35 8.20 -7.93 -9.26
N CYS A 36 8.50 -6.63 -9.10
CA CYS A 36 8.92 -6.08 -7.81
C CYS A 36 7.83 -6.20 -6.75
N ALA A 37 6.56 -5.94 -7.11
CA ALA A 37 5.42 -6.10 -6.23
C ALA A 37 5.24 -7.55 -5.79
N LEU A 38 5.40 -8.51 -6.71
CA LEU A 38 5.32 -9.95 -6.44
C LEU A 38 6.36 -10.39 -5.40
N VAL A 39 7.62 -10.02 -5.57
CA VAL A 39 8.68 -10.37 -4.62
C VAL A 39 8.44 -9.75 -3.25
N TRP A 40 7.99 -8.50 -3.21
CA TRP A 40 7.62 -7.84 -1.96
C TRP A 40 6.48 -8.58 -1.27
N ALA A 41 5.42 -8.94 -2.01
CA ALA A 41 4.25 -9.65 -1.50
C ALA A 41 4.61 -11.06 -0.98
N ALA A 42 5.46 -11.81 -1.70
CA ALA A 42 5.92 -13.14 -1.27
C ALA A 42 6.68 -13.08 0.07
N ARG A 43 7.57 -12.11 0.24
CA ARG A 43 8.28 -11.88 1.52
C ARG A 43 7.34 -11.50 2.64
N GLU A 44 6.35 -10.68 2.35
CA GLU A 44 5.36 -10.27 3.34
C GLU A 44 4.44 -11.44 3.72
N ALA A 45 4.04 -12.28 2.75
CA ALA A 45 3.28 -13.50 3.00
C ALA A 45 4.04 -14.47 3.91
N GLU A 46 5.33 -14.68 3.65
CA GLU A 46 6.20 -15.52 4.47
C GLU A 46 6.33 -14.98 5.91
N ARG A 47 6.54 -13.66 6.08
CA ARG A 47 6.62 -13.01 7.41
C ARG A 47 5.31 -13.11 8.18
N ARG A 48 4.18 -12.91 7.51
CA ARG A 48 2.84 -12.99 8.11
C ARG A 48 2.37 -14.43 8.30
N ARG A 49 3.01 -15.41 7.66
CA ARG A 49 2.55 -16.81 7.55
C ARG A 49 1.13 -16.85 6.98
N ARG A 50 0.93 -16.16 5.89
CA ARG A 50 -0.34 -16.04 5.18
C ARG A 50 -0.20 -16.54 3.75
N PRO A 51 -1.27 -17.07 3.15
CA PRO A 51 -1.26 -17.42 1.74
C PRO A 51 -1.06 -16.18 0.86
N LEU A 52 -0.46 -16.40 -0.29
CA LEU A 52 -0.29 -15.42 -1.36
C LEU A 52 -1.21 -15.80 -2.52
N HIS A 53 -2.11 -14.89 -2.92
CA HIS A 53 -2.89 -15.02 -4.12
C HIS A 53 -2.34 -14.11 -5.23
N ILE A 54 -1.91 -14.70 -6.34
CA ILE A 54 -1.37 -13.98 -7.49
C ILE A 54 -2.49 -13.81 -8.51
N VAL A 55 -2.78 -12.58 -8.92
CA VAL A 55 -3.83 -12.31 -9.90
C VAL A 55 -3.32 -11.50 -11.07
N THR A 56 -3.72 -11.91 -12.28
CA THR A 56 -3.64 -11.08 -13.48
C THR A 56 -5.03 -10.88 -14.05
N ALA A 57 -5.32 -9.65 -14.50
CA ALA A 57 -6.57 -9.32 -15.16
C ALA A 57 -6.34 -9.04 -16.64
N TYR A 58 -7.25 -9.50 -17.48
CA TYR A 58 -7.24 -9.19 -18.90
C TYR A 58 -8.61 -8.70 -19.36
N SER A 59 -8.64 -7.87 -20.38
CA SER A 59 -9.89 -7.46 -21.04
C SER A 59 -9.78 -7.65 -22.53
N VAL A 60 -10.86 -8.13 -23.15
CA VAL A 60 -10.94 -8.28 -24.60
C VAL A 60 -11.33 -6.92 -25.20
N PRO A 61 -10.45 -6.27 -25.98
CA PRO A 61 -10.79 -5.00 -26.59
C PRO A 61 -11.84 -5.20 -27.67
N ILE A 62 -12.96 -4.51 -27.57
CA ILE A 62 -14.00 -4.46 -28.60
C ILE A 62 -13.60 -3.35 -29.58
N PHE A 63 -13.11 -3.72 -30.76
CA PHE A 63 -12.86 -2.76 -31.82
C PHE A 63 -14.14 -2.58 -32.64
N ALA A 64 -14.73 -1.38 -32.61
CA ALA A 64 -15.71 -0.99 -33.61
C ALA A 64 -14.97 -0.80 -34.94
N ALA A 65 -15.10 -1.75 -35.88
CA ALA A 65 -14.59 -1.59 -37.22
C ALA A 65 -15.44 -0.51 -37.91
N SER A 66 -14.85 0.66 -38.11
CA SER A 66 -15.45 1.76 -38.91
C SER A 66 -15.30 1.45 -40.41
N GLY A 67 -15.96 0.38 -40.85
CA GLY A 67 -16.04 -0.01 -42.26
C GLY A 67 -17.48 -0.21 -42.69
N LEU A 68 -17.78 0.03 -43.96
CA LEU A 68 -19.11 -0.04 -44.56
C LEU A 68 -19.86 -1.37 -44.38
N ASP A 69 -19.25 -2.41 -43.81
CA ASP A 69 -19.84 -3.74 -43.60
C ASP A 69 -20.12 -4.08 -42.12
N GLY A 70 -20.10 -3.15 -41.19
CA GLY A 70 -20.60 -3.31 -39.83
C GLY A 70 -20.13 -4.56 -39.03
N GLY A 71 -18.97 -5.13 -39.35
CA GLY A 71 -18.40 -6.28 -38.66
C GLY A 71 -17.60 -5.86 -37.42
N TYR A 72 -17.90 -6.45 -36.25
CA TYR A 72 -17.04 -6.35 -35.08
C TYR A 72 -15.91 -7.35 -35.24
N ALA A 73 -14.66 -6.87 -35.34
CA ALA A 73 -13.50 -7.74 -35.19
C ALA A 73 -13.22 -7.94 -33.70
N THR A 74 -13.53 -9.13 -33.19
CA THR A 74 -13.12 -9.54 -31.84
C THR A 74 -11.74 -10.18 -31.94
N VAL A 75 -10.79 -9.77 -31.12
CA VAL A 75 -9.58 -10.55 -30.87
C VAL A 75 -10.03 -11.86 -30.19
N ASP A 76 -9.44 -12.97 -30.58
CA ASP A 76 -9.75 -14.26 -29.96
C ASP A 76 -9.43 -14.21 -28.47
N ASP A 77 -10.43 -14.39 -27.63
CA ASP A 77 -10.30 -14.39 -26.17
C ASP A 77 -9.26 -15.41 -25.70
N SER A 78 -9.16 -16.55 -26.38
CA SER A 78 -8.21 -17.61 -26.05
C SER A 78 -6.76 -17.15 -26.10
N VAL A 79 -6.37 -16.35 -27.08
CA VAL A 79 -4.99 -15.85 -27.24
C VAL A 79 -4.61 -14.86 -26.15
N ILE A 80 -5.56 -13.99 -25.76
CA ILE A 80 -5.34 -13.02 -24.69
C ILE A 80 -5.22 -13.74 -23.34
N ARG A 81 -6.08 -14.73 -23.12
CA ARG A 81 -6.09 -15.57 -21.94
C ARG A 81 -4.81 -16.40 -21.80
N GLU A 82 -4.35 -17.04 -22.87
CA GLU A 82 -3.07 -17.77 -22.89
C GLU A 82 -1.89 -16.84 -22.51
N GLY A 83 -1.90 -15.60 -23.00
CA GLY A 83 -0.92 -14.61 -22.60
C GLY A 83 -0.98 -14.27 -21.11
N ALA A 84 -2.16 -14.18 -20.53
CA ALA A 84 -2.35 -13.94 -19.10
C ALA A 84 -1.94 -15.16 -18.25
N GLU A 85 -2.25 -16.39 -18.71
CA GLU A 85 -1.82 -17.63 -18.07
C GLU A 85 -0.28 -17.78 -18.07
N ALA A 86 0.39 -17.36 -19.13
CA ALA A 86 1.86 -17.33 -19.19
C ALA A 86 2.46 -16.36 -18.17
N ILE A 87 1.81 -15.21 -17.90
CA ILE A 87 2.24 -14.27 -16.85
C ILE A 87 2.11 -14.91 -15.48
N ILE A 88 1.00 -15.59 -15.20
CA ILE A 88 0.79 -16.32 -13.94
C ILE A 88 1.84 -17.40 -13.75
N GLN A 89 2.10 -18.22 -14.77
CA GLN A 89 3.11 -19.27 -14.67
C GLN A 89 4.50 -18.70 -14.34
N GLN A 90 4.90 -17.64 -15.02
CA GLN A 90 6.15 -16.95 -14.72
C GLN A 90 6.21 -16.39 -13.28
N ALA A 91 5.09 -15.87 -12.78
CA ALA A 91 4.99 -15.37 -11.43
C ALA A 91 5.08 -16.49 -10.38
N MET A 92 4.40 -17.62 -10.61
CA MET A 92 4.45 -18.81 -9.75
C MET A 92 5.87 -19.38 -9.67
N ASP A 93 6.55 -19.51 -10.82
CA ASP A 93 7.94 -20.00 -10.88
C ASP A 93 8.88 -19.10 -10.04
N LYS A 94 8.66 -17.78 -10.10
CA LYS A 94 9.48 -16.80 -9.38
C LYS A 94 9.34 -16.88 -7.86
N VAL A 95 8.18 -17.26 -7.36
CA VAL A 95 7.93 -17.35 -5.91
C VAL A 95 8.06 -18.79 -5.37
N SER A 96 8.39 -19.75 -6.20
CA SER A 96 8.50 -21.18 -5.83
C SER A 96 9.50 -21.48 -4.70
N GLY A 97 10.47 -20.59 -4.47
CA GLY A 97 11.47 -20.70 -3.40
C GLY A 97 11.04 -20.18 -2.02
N TYR A 98 9.86 -19.55 -1.91
CA TYR A 98 9.34 -19.07 -0.63
C TYR A 98 8.52 -20.15 0.07
N ASN A 99 8.58 -20.18 1.40
CA ASN A 99 7.83 -21.13 2.21
C ASN A 99 6.42 -20.59 2.53
N ILE A 100 5.57 -20.52 1.51
CA ILE A 100 4.20 -19.97 1.57
C ILE A 100 3.26 -20.82 0.70
N ASP A 101 1.98 -20.84 1.08
CA ASP A 101 0.93 -21.35 0.21
C ASP A 101 0.64 -20.30 -0.86
N VAL A 102 0.71 -20.70 -2.13
CA VAL A 102 0.50 -19.81 -3.27
C VAL A 102 -0.60 -20.38 -4.14
N ASP A 103 -1.61 -19.58 -4.42
CA ASP A 103 -2.58 -19.83 -5.48
C ASP A 103 -2.60 -18.68 -6.48
N ALA A 104 -3.25 -18.86 -7.61
CA ALA A 104 -3.28 -17.83 -8.65
C ALA A 104 -4.53 -17.92 -9.51
N SER A 105 -4.97 -16.75 -10.01
CA SER A 105 -6.09 -16.67 -10.94
C SER A 105 -5.84 -15.72 -12.10
N VAL A 106 -6.53 -16.01 -13.20
CA VAL A 106 -6.63 -15.16 -14.38
C VAL A 106 -8.08 -14.66 -14.48
N GLU A 107 -8.27 -13.36 -14.33
CA GLU A 107 -9.60 -12.75 -14.26
C GLU A 107 -9.92 -11.95 -15.53
N ASN A 108 -11.15 -12.11 -16.02
CA ASN A 108 -11.63 -11.28 -17.13
C ASN A 108 -12.27 -9.99 -16.57
N GLY A 109 -11.67 -8.84 -16.90
CA GLY A 109 -12.18 -7.55 -16.46
C GLY A 109 -11.11 -6.45 -16.45
N ASP A 110 -11.53 -5.25 -16.04
CA ASP A 110 -10.58 -4.18 -15.74
C ASP A 110 -9.77 -4.50 -14.46
N ALA A 111 -8.47 -4.37 -14.55
CA ALA A 111 -7.56 -4.73 -13.45
C ALA A 111 -7.88 -3.99 -12.14
N SER A 112 -8.33 -2.72 -12.21
CA SER A 112 -8.70 -1.96 -11.01
C SER A 112 -9.98 -2.52 -10.39
N GLY A 113 -10.98 -2.86 -11.21
CA GLY A 113 -12.24 -3.44 -10.75
C GLY A 113 -12.03 -4.80 -10.06
N VAL A 114 -11.30 -5.70 -10.72
CA VAL A 114 -10.96 -7.04 -10.19
C VAL A 114 -10.25 -6.92 -8.83
N LEU A 115 -9.20 -6.09 -8.75
CA LEU A 115 -8.45 -5.93 -7.50
C LEU A 115 -9.24 -5.23 -6.39
N LEU A 116 -10.17 -4.32 -6.74
CA LEU A 116 -11.08 -3.71 -5.76
C LEU A 116 -12.04 -4.74 -5.16
N GLU A 117 -12.59 -5.63 -5.98
CA GLU A 117 -13.46 -6.72 -5.50
C GLU A 117 -12.69 -7.65 -4.56
N MET A 118 -11.47 -8.04 -4.92
CA MET A 118 -10.62 -8.86 -4.07
C MET A 118 -10.23 -8.16 -2.75
N SER A 119 -10.17 -6.82 -2.73
CA SER A 119 -9.86 -6.06 -1.53
C SER A 119 -10.90 -6.19 -0.42
N GLU A 120 -12.11 -6.68 -0.72
CA GLU A 120 -13.17 -6.87 0.27
C GLU A 120 -12.85 -8.00 1.25
N THR A 121 -12.06 -8.99 0.81
CA THR A 121 -11.70 -10.17 1.61
C THR A 121 -10.20 -10.31 1.88
N ALA A 122 -9.35 -9.59 1.14
CA ALA A 122 -7.91 -9.61 1.33
C ALA A 122 -7.48 -8.92 2.64
N GLU A 123 -6.41 -9.42 3.27
CA GLU A 123 -5.74 -8.74 4.39
C GLU A 123 -4.83 -7.58 3.90
N LEU A 124 -4.29 -7.73 2.69
CA LEU A 124 -3.38 -6.78 2.08
C LEU A 124 -3.41 -6.93 0.56
N LEU A 125 -3.45 -5.82 -0.14
CA LEU A 125 -3.37 -5.78 -1.60
C LEU A 125 -2.05 -5.13 -2.03
N VAL A 126 -1.29 -5.80 -2.91
CA VAL A 126 0.03 -5.35 -3.35
C VAL A 126 0.06 -5.18 -4.87
N PHE A 127 0.67 -4.11 -5.34
CA PHE A 127 0.82 -3.84 -6.79
C PHE A 127 1.99 -2.90 -7.07
N GLY A 128 2.46 -2.91 -8.32
CA GLY A 128 3.52 -2.01 -8.77
C GLY A 128 3.00 -0.58 -9.03
N THR A 129 3.91 0.39 -9.10
CA THR A 129 3.54 1.79 -9.43
C THR A 129 3.04 1.96 -10.86
N ARG A 130 3.41 1.06 -11.79
CA ARG A 130 3.03 1.09 -13.20
C ARG A 130 2.79 -0.32 -13.73
N GLY A 131 2.12 -0.41 -14.88
CA GLY A 131 1.95 -1.63 -15.65
C GLY A 131 2.50 -1.48 -17.07
N ARG A 132 2.28 -2.51 -17.91
CA ARG A 132 2.72 -2.56 -19.32
C ARG A 132 2.19 -1.41 -20.21
N GLY A 133 1.02 -0.85 -19.88
CA GLY A 133 0.36 0.21 -20.67
C GLY A 133 0.73 1.63 -20.29
N GLY A 134 1.75 1.85 -19.44
CA GLY A 134 2.10 3.16 -18.93
C GLY A 134 2.61 4.12 -19.99
N PHE A 135 1.90 5.24 -20.20
CA PHE A 135 2.42 6.34 -21.03
C PHE A 135 3.71 6.89 -20.43
N VAL A 136 4.72 7.09 -21.28
CA VAL A 136 5.97 7.74 -20.89
C VAL A 136 5.65 9.14 -20.32
N GLY A 137 6.07 9.39 -19.08
CA GLY A 137 5.84 10.67 -18.40
C GLY A 137 4.79 10.65 -17.29
N ARG A 138 3.97 9.61 -17.13
CA ARG A 138 3.10 9.44 -15.93
C ARG A 138 3.87 8.77 -14.81
N LEU A 139 3.72 9.28 -13.59
CA LEU A 139 4.38 8.73 -12.40
C LEU A 139 3.67 7.48 -11.85
N LEU A 140 2.34 7.39 -12.00
CA LEU A 140 1.50 6.26 -11.56
C LEU A 140 0.64 5.70 -12.70
N GLY A 141 0.38 4.39 -12.66
CA GLY A 141 -0.59 3.72 -13.52
C GLY A 141 -2.04 3.90 -13.05
N SER A 142 -3.02 3.44 -13.85
CA SER A 142 -4.45 3.51 -13.49
C SER A 142 -4.75 2.74 -12.20
N VAL A 143 -4.26 1.52 -12.09
CA VAL A 143 -4.40 0.66 -10.90
C VAL A 143 -3.83 1.32 -9.66
N SER A 144 -2.57 1.74 -9.71
CA SER A 144 -1.88 2.37 -8.56
C SER A 144 -2.42 3.75 -8.17
N SER A 145 -3.17 4.39 -9.05
CA SER A 145 -3.90 5.63 -8.74
C SER A 145 -5.27 5.36 -8.11
N ALA A 146 -5.97 4.30 -8.52
CA ALA A 146 -7.33 4.00 -8.09
C ALA A 146 -7.39 3.20 -6.77
N LEU A 147 -6.58 2.15 -6.66
CA LEU A 147 -6.68 1.19 -5.54
C LEU A 147 -6.48 1.83 -4.16
N PRO A 148 -5.48 2.69 -3.91
CA PRO A 148 -5.27 3.28 -2.59
C PRO A 148 -6.44 4.13 -2.09
N ALA A 149 -7.27 4.62 -3.00
CA ALA A 149 -8.43 5.45 -2.69
C ALA A 149 -9.70 4.65 -2.39
N HIS A 150 -9.83 3.45 -2.95
CA HIS A 150 -11.11 2.71 -3.00
C HIS A 150 -11.06 1.34 -2.32
N ALA A 151 -9.88 0.75 -2.15
CA ALA A 151 -9.73 -0.57 -1.55
C ALA A 151 -10.26 -0.62 -0.11
N LYS A 152 -10.81 -1.77 0.27
CA LYS A 152 -11.34 -2.04 1.61
C LYS A 152 -10.28 -2.53 2.59
N CYS A 153 -9.19 -3.07 2.08
CA CYS A 153 -8.02 -3.47 2.87
C CYS A 153 -6.83 -2.50 2.68
N PRO A 154 -5.80 -2.56 3.52
CA PRO A 154 -4.56 -1.84 3.29
C PRO A 154 -3.95 -2.18 1.93
N THR A 155 -3.32 -1.19 1.29
CA THR A 155 -2.71 -1.36 -0.04
C THR A 155 -1.23 -0.99 -0.02
N VAL A 156 -0.37 -1.79 -0.64
CA VAL A 156 1.05 -1.47 -0.80
C VAL A 156 1.37 -1.24 -2.27
N THR A 157 1.92 -0.06 -2.52
CA THR A 157 2.47 0.30 -3.83
C THR A 157 3.98 0.15 -3.80
N VAL A 158 4.53 -0.69 -4.68
CA VAL A 158 5.97 -1.00 -4.75
C VAL A 158 6.58 -0.34 -5.99
N PRO A 159 7.47 0.64 -5.84
CA PRO A 159 8.15 1.26 -6.98
C PRO A 159 9.30 0.39 -7.52
N LEU A 160 9.57 0.47 -8.82
CA LEU A 160 10.63 -0.29 -9.49
C LEU A 160 12.02 -0.04 -8.90
N ILE A 161 12.27 1.17 -8.40
CA ILE A 161 13.54 1.51 -7.75
C ILE A 161 13.85 0.62 -6.53
N CYS A 162 12.86 -0.13 -6.05
CA CYS A 162 13.05 -1.13 -4.99
C CYS A 162 13.62 -2.46 -5.48
N SER A 163 13.77 -2.69 -6.80
CA SER A 163 14.32 -3.93 -7.33
C SER A 163 15.65 -4.29 -6.69
N ASP A 164 16.54 -3.32 -6.57
CA ASP A 164 17.86 -3.50 -5.93
C ASP A 164 17.78 -3.86 -4.44
N ARG A 165 16.73 -3.40 -3.74
CA ARG A 165 16.47 -3.71 -2.33
C ARG A 165 15.85 -5.09 -2.15
N LEU A 166 15.06 -5.51 -3.13
CA LEU A 166 14.36 -6.78 -3.08
C LEU A 166 15.23 -7.96 -3.52
N GLY A 167 16.39 -7.73 -4.15
CA GLY A 167 17.45 -8.65 -4.58
C GLY A 167 17.07 -10.11 -4.69
N GLU A 168 17.19 -10.66 -5.89
CA GLU A 168 16.62 -11.98 -6.20
C GLU A 168 17.66 -13.07 -6.43
N THR A 169 18.93 -12.69 -6.60
CA THR A 169 20.00 -13.64 -6.93
C THR A 169 21.25 -13.43 -6.11
N THR A 170 22.15 -14.42 -6.14
CA THR A 170 23.48 -14.32 -5.50
C THR A 170 24.33 -13.20 -6.12
N ASP A 171 24.10 -12.88 -7.40
CA ASP A 171 24.75 -11.78 -8.10
C ASP A 171 24.25 -10.41 -7.60
N ASP A 172 22.95 -10.29 -7.25
CA ASP A 172 22.39 -9.06 -6.67
C ASP A 172 23.01 -8.73 -5.29
N LYS A 173 23.36 -9.75 -4.50
CA LYS A 173 24.10 -9.54 -3.24
C LYS A 173 25.49 -8.98 -3.49
N ARG A 174 26.12 -9.34 -4.59
CA ARG A 174 27.44 -8.83 -5.00
C ARG A 174 27.35 -7.39 -5.50
N ILE A 175 26.35 -7.09 -6.32
CA ILE A 175 26.03 -5.74 -6.81
C ILE A 175 25.70 -4.82 -5.64
N ARG A 176 24.92 -5.27 -4.65
CA ARG A 176 24.65 -4.51 -3.41
C ARG A 176 25.90 -4.23 -2.60
N ALA A 177 26.82 -5.19 -2.50
CA ALA A 177 28.07 -5.02 -1.78
C ALA A 177 29.01 -4.02 -2.49
N GLU A 178 28.94 -3.93 -3.81
CA GLU A 178 29.68 -2.94 -4.61
C GLU A 178 29.03 -1.55 -4.53
N GLN A 179 27.70 -1.46 -4.62
CA GLN A 179 26.94 -0.21 -4.47
C GLN A 179 26.99 0.37 -3.07
N ALA A 180 27.09 -0.48 -2.02
CA ALA A 180 27.34 -0.03 -0.65
C ALA A 180 28.71 0.64 -0.50
N LYS A 181 29.67 0.31 -1.35
CA LYS A 181 30.99 0.99 -1.39
C LYS A 181 30.93 2.35 -2.08
N GLU A 182 29.91 2.60 -2.92
CA GLU A 182 29.73 3.85 -3.66
C GLU A 182 28.87 4.91 -2.92
N GLY A 183 28.59 4.70 -1.63
CA GLY A 183 27.91 5.71 -0.79
C GLY A 183 26.39 5.78 -0.93
N HIS A 184 25.75 4.78 -1.50
CA HIS A 184 24.29 4.64 -1.38
C HIS A 184 23.96 4.35 0.08
N LYS A 185 23.20 5.27 0.72
CA LYS A 185 22.78 5.11 2.11
C LYS A 185 22.03 3.79 2.26
N GLN A 186 22.49 2.94 3.15
CA GLN A 186 21.83 1.69 3.52
C GLN A 186 20.38 1.98 3.92
N VAL A 187 19.47 1.09 3.49
CA VAL A 187 18.08 1.10 3.98
C VAL A 187 18.14 0.86 5.49
N GLU A 188 17.57 1.77 6.23
CA GLU A 188 17.44 1.65 7.69
C GLU A 188 16.32 0.64 7.98
N ASN A 189 16.51 -0.23 8.97
CA ASN A 189 15.43 -1.11 9.45
C ASN A 189 14.39 -0.30 10.25
N VAL A 190 13.66 0.55 9.53
CA VAL A 190 12.68 1.51 10.07
C VAL A 190 11.41 1.48 9.25
N VAL A 191 10.27 1.40 9.93
CA VAL A 191 8.95 1.71 9.37
C VAL A 191 8.61 3.14 9.76
N VAL A 192 8.30 3.98 8.77
CA VAL A 192 7.95 5.38 8.99
C VAL A 192 6.46 5.58 8.79
N VAL A 193 5.79 6.28 9.71
CA VAL A 193 4.39 6.66 9.58
C VAL A 193 4.20 8.16 9.71
N GLY A 194 3.46 8.76 8.76
CA GLY A 194 3.08 10.17 8.81
C GLY A 194 1.78 10.37 9.59
N VAL A 195 1.79 11.34 10.51
CA VAL A 195 0.62 11.70 11.33
C VAL A 195 0.30 13.19 11.23
N ASP A 196 -0.98 13.51 11.20
CA ASP A 196 -1.50 14.87 11.18
C ASP A 196 -2.55 15.12 12.28
N GLY A 197 -2.76 14.11 13.15
CA GLY A 197 -3.72 14.15 14.24
C GLY A 197 -5.13 13.69 13.86
N SER A 198 -5.38 13.30 12.62
CA SER A 198 -6.65 12.69 12.22
C SER A 198 -6.83 11.30 12.85
N GLU A 199 -8.05 10.81 12.88
CA GLU A 199 -8.36 9.46 13.35
C GLU A 199 -7.77 8.40 12.40
N GLN A 200 -7.84 8.62 11.10
CA GLN A 200 -7.24 7.79 10.07
C GLN A 200 -5.71 7.66 10.25
N ALA A 201 -5.04 8.76 10.65
CA ALA A 201 -3.62 8.69 10.96
C ALA A 201 -3.33 7.79 12.16
N ARG A 202 -4.22 7.75 13.18
CA ARG A 202 -4.07 6.83 14.33
C ARG A 202 -4.23 5.36 13.94
N VAL A 203 -5.17 5.05 13.04
CA VAL A 203 -5.30 3.71 12.45
C VAL A 203 -4.05 3.33 11.67
N ALA A 204 -3.51 4.27 10.88
CA ALA A 204 -2.28 4.06 10.14
C ALA A 204 -1.06 3.81 11.06
N VAL A 205 -1.01 4.45 12.22
CA VAL A 205 0.03 4.22 13.25
C VAL A 205 -0.04 2.79 13.80
N LEU A 206 -1.22 2.25 14.06
CA LEU A 206 -1.39 0.86 14.53
C LEU A 206 -0.94 -0.14 13.47
N GLU A 207 -1.34 0.04 12.22
CA GLU A 207 -0.86 -0.80 11.11
C GLU A 207 0.66 -0.71 10.94
N ALA A 208 1.23 0.50 11.08
CA ALA A 208 2.68 0.69 11.02
C ALA A 208 3.40 0.01 12.18
N ALA A 209 2.79 -0.01 13.38
CA ALA A 209 3.33 -0.71 14.53
C ALA A 209 3.31 -2.24 14.34
N ASP A 210 2.21 -2.77 13.82
CA ASP A 210 2.08 -4.18 13.44
C ASP A 210 3.14 -4.57 12.39
N GLN A 211 3.42 -3.70 11.41
CA GLN A 211 4.46 -3.91 10.41
C GLN A 211 5.87 -3.86 11.02
N ALA A 212 6.14 -2.86 11.84
CA ALA A 212 7.45 -2.69 12.48
C ALA A 212 7.78 -3.87 13.41
N GLU A 213 6.80 -4.36 14.18
CA GLU A 213 6.97 -5.53 15.05
C GLU A 213 7.30 -6.79 14.23
N ARG A 214 6.56 -7.06 13.14
CA ARG A 214 6.82 -8.17 12.23
C ARG A 214 8.18 -8.12 11.56
N LEU A 215 8.65 -6.92 11.23
CA LEU A 215 9.97 -6.69 10.62
C LEU A 215 11.12 -6.67 11.64
N GLY A 216 10.83 -6.64 12.96
CA GLY A 216 11.83 -6.35 13.99
C GLY A 216 12.46 -4.96 13.79
N ALA A 217 11.70 -4.02 13.22
CA ALA A 217 12.12 -2.69 12.86
C ALA A 217 11.78 -1.66 13.94
N THR A 218 12.41 -0.50 13.86
CA THR A 218 12.00 0.68 14.64
C THR A 218 10.79 1.33 13.98
N LEU A 219 9.75 1.66 14.73
CA LEU A 219 8.67 2.52 14.28
C LEU A 219 9.05 3.99 14.48
N ARG A 220 9.06 4.77 13.41
CA ARG A 220 9.27 6.23 13.47
C ARG A 220 8.00 6.96 13.07
N VAL A 221 7.43 7.69 14.06
CA VAL A 221 6.22 8.50 13.90
C VAL A 221 6.62 9.94 13.59
N ILE A 222 6.21 10.46 12.44
CA ILE A 222 6.59 11.81 11.98
C ILE A 222 5.35 12.69 11.85
N CYS A 223 5.38 13.86 12.51
CA CYS A 223 4.47 14.96 12.24
C CYS A 223 5.21 16.05 11.46
N ALA A 224 4.78 16.34 10.23
CA ALA A 224 5.35 17.42 9.43
C ALA A 224 4.57 18.71 9.62
N VAL A 225 5.28 19.81 9.91
CA VAL A 225 4.71 21.14 10.07
C VAL A 225 5.19 22.01 8.91
N PRO A 226 4.30 22.40 7.98
CA PRO A 226 4.70 23.21 6.84
C PRO A 226 5.18 24.59 7.27
N GLN A 227 6.15 25.12 6.53
CA GLN A 227 6.55 26.51 6.69
C GLN A 227 5.42 27.41 6.21
N PHE A 228 5.03 28.35 7.04
CA PHE A 228 4.09 29.39 6.63
C PHE A 228 4.75 30.31 5.59
N SER A 229 4.53 30.03 4.32
CA SER A 229 4.95 30.89 3.23
C SER A 229 3.73 31.63 2.66
N GLY A 230 3.60 32.89 2.95
CA GLY A 230 2.67 33.79 2.26
C GLY A 230 1.40 34.13 3.03
N SER A 231 0.59 34.98 2.51
CA SER A 231 -0.74 35.57 2.80
C SER A 231 -1.15 35.96 4.25
N VAL A 232 -0.41 35.58 5.28
CA VAL A 232 -0.60 36.04 6.63
C VAL A 232 0.42 37.15 7.01
N ALA A 233 1.19 37.64 6.03
CA ALA A 233 2.10 38.77 6.22
C ALA A 233 1.42 40.07 6.69
N TRP A 234 0.09 40.08 6.74
CA TRP A 234 -0.75 41.18 7.23
C TRP A 234 -1.07 41.07 8.72
N VAL A 235 -0.84 39.93 9.35
CA VAL A 235 -1.09 39.75 10.79
C VAL A 235 0.26 39.71 11.48
N PRO A 236 0.67 40.80 12.15
CA PRO A 236 1.91 40.83 12.90
C PRO A 236 1.74 40.14 14.26
N ALA A 237 1.32 38.90 14.28
CA ALA A 237 1.41 38.09 15.46
C ALA A 237 2.66 37.21 15.34
N PRO A 238 3.67 37.34 16.19
CA PRO A 238 4.78 36.42 16.22
C PRO A 238 4.23 35.03 16.57
N MET A 239 4.17 34.15 15.57
CA MET A 239 3.82 32.76 15.81
C MET A 239 4.98 32.12 16.57
N ASP A 240 4.75 31.73 17.81
CA ASP A 240 5.71 30.97 18.58
C ASP A 240 5.85 29.56 17.98
N ARG A 241 6.71 29.42 16.97
CA ARG A 241 6.98 28.14 16.33
C ARG A 241 7.62 27.15 17.28
N GLN A 242 8.45 27.61 18.20
CA GLN A 242 9.11 26.72 19.14
C GLN A 242 8.08 26.13 20.09
N GLY A 243 7.18 26.93 20.66
CA GLY A 243 6.09 26.44 21.50
C GLY A 243 5.17 25.47 20.74
N LEU A 244 4.85 25.76 19.46
CA LEU A 244 4.07 24.84 18.62
C LEU A 244 4.77 23.47 18.45
N PHE A 245 6.08 23.45 18.19
CA PHE A 245 6.85 22.22 18.05
C PHE A 245 6.90 21.43 19.36
N GLU A 246 7.09 22.10 20.49
CA GLU A 246 7.07 21.50 21.83
C GLU A 246 5.71 20.88 22.14
N ASP A 247 4.62 21.58 21.84
CA ASP A 247 3.25 21.07 22.03
C ASP A 247 2.96 19.83 21.19
N ILE A 248 3.34 19.85 19.91
CA ILE A 248 3.20 18.68 19.02
C ILE A 248 4.06 17.52 19.53
N GLN A 249 5.30 17.78 19.95
CA GLN A 249 6.17 16.73 20.47
C GLN A 249 5.59 16.08 21.74
N ASN A 250 5.03 16.87 22.66
CA ASN A 250 4.36 16.35 23.85
C ASN A 250 3.18 15.43 23.50
N GLN A 251 2.40 15.79 22.46
CA GLN A 251 1.29 14.97 21.97
C GLN A 251 1.78 13.68 21.30
N LEU A 252 2.90 13.72 20.58
CA LEU A 252 3.55 12.53 20.00
C LEU A 252 4.10 11.61 21.09
N ASP A 253 4.68 12.17 22.15
CA ASP A 253 5.21 11.39 23.28
C ASP A 253 4.10 10.68 24.07
N ALA A 254 2.95 11.34 24.23
CA ALA A 254 1.73 10.69 24.75
C ALA A 254 1.27 9.52 23.84
N GLY A 255 1.33 9.70 22.52
CA GLY A 255 1.07 8.64 21.54
C GLY A 255 2.06 7.49 21.64
N LYS A 256 3.33 7.79 21.84
CA LYS A 256 4.39 6.78 22.05
C LYS A 256 4.17 5.97 23.33
N ALA A 257 3.74 6.60 24.42
CA ALA A 257 3.40 5.90 25.66
C ALA A 257 2.21 4.93 25.45
N TRP A 258 1.19 5.37 24.71
CA TRP A 258 0.07 4.52 24.33
C TRP A 258 0.51 3.33 23.46
N LEU A 259 1.34 3.54 22.43
CA LEU A 259 1.85 2.46 21.60
C LEU A 259 2.63 1.44 22.41
N LYS A 260 3.45 1.87 23.38
CA LYS A 260 4.19 0.97 24.26
C LYS A 260 3.31 0.10 25.15
N SER A 261 2.08 0.49 25.44
CA SER A 261 1.14 -0.36 26.20
C SER A 261 0.60 -1.52 25.35
N HIS A 262 0.49 -1.35 24.05
CA HIS A 262 0.07 -2.39 23.10
C HIS A 262 1.25 -3.19 22.53
N TYR A 263 2.42 -2.55 22.39
CA TYR A 263 3.64 -3.10 21.79
C TYR A 263 4.84 -2.90 22.73
N PRO A 264 4.94 -3.63 23.84
CA PRO A 264 5.95 -3.36 24.88
C PRO A 264 7.41 -3.51 24.38
N ASN A 265 7.64 -4.37 23.40
CA ASN A 265 8.97 -4.65 22.85
C ASN A 265 9.31 -3.79 21.63
N LEU A 266 8.34 -3.05 21.07
CA LEU A 266 8.56 -2.24 19.88
C LEU A 266 9.38 -0.99 20.22
N ARG A 267 10.46 -0.76 19.47
CA ARG A 267 11.17 0.51 19.52
C ARG A 267 10.39 1.57 18.76
N VAL A 268 9.95 2.60 19.46
CA VAL A 268 9.18 3.71 18.90
C VAL A 268 9.96 5.01 19.06
N GLU A 269 10.16 5.71 17.96
CA GLU A 269 10.70 7.06 17.88
C GLU A 269 9.61 8.01 17.38
N SER A 270 9.63 9.25 17.85
CA SER A 270 8.69 10.29 17.40
C SER A 270 9.45 11.57 17.13
N GLU A 271 9.11 12.26 16.05
CA GLU A 271 9.75 13.52 15.69
C GLU A 271 8.78 14.49 14.99
N VAL A 272 8.97 15.78 15.26
CA VAL A 272 8.34 16.86 14.53
C VAL A 272 9.32 17.37 13.49
N LYS A 273 8.91 17.39 12.20
CA LYS A 273 9.75 17.89 11.10
C LYS A 273 9.19 19.16 10.51
N ASP A 274 10.08 20.11 10.24
CA ASP A 274 9.76 21.28 9.44
C ASP A 274 9.70 20.93 7.95
N GLY A 275 8.64 21.27 7.28
CA GLY A 275 8.49 21.06 5.85
C GLY A 275 7.11 20.57 5.43
N SER A 276 6.94 20.41 4.12
CA SER A 276 5.75 19.80 3.53
C SER A 276 5.67 18.33 3.93
N ALA A 277 4.49 17.87 4.32
CA ALA A 277 4.27 16.46 4.66
C ALA A 277 4.66 15.51 3.52
N VAL A 278 4.40 15.90 2.26
CA VAL A 278 4.79 15.11 1.08
C VAL A 278 6.30 14.99 0.99
N ASP A 279 7.03 16.10 1.07
CA ASP A 279 8.50 16.10 0.91
C ASP A 279 9.17 15.32 2.03
N VAL A 280 8.71 15.50 3.28
CA VAL A 280 9.22 14.77 4.45
C VAL A 280 9.03 13.26 4.30
N MET A 281 7.84 12.81 3.88
CA MET A 281 7.55 11.39 3.71
C MET A 281 8.24 10.79 2.48
N VAL A 282 8.37 11.54 1.40
CA VAL A 282 9.13 11.14 0.21
C VAL A 282 10.62 10.99 0.53
N ASP A 283 11.19 11.92 1.31
CA ASP A 283 12.58 11.79 1.75
C ASP A 283 12.76 10.56 2.65
N ALA A 284 11.87 10.34 3.61
CA ALA A 284 11.87 9.16 4.46
C ALA A 284 11.82 7.86 3.64
N SER A 285 11.05 7.82 2.54
CA SER A 285 10.91 6.63 1.68
C SER A 285 12.21 6.18 1.00
N ARG A 286 13.23 7.04 0.95
CA ARG A 286 14.55 6.70 0.40
C ARG A 286 15.31 5.72 1.28
N HIS A 287 15.03 5.73 2.58
CA HIS A 287 15.83 5.03 3.58
C HIS A 287 15.01 4.06 4.43
N ALA A 288 13.69 4.24 4.52
CA ALA A 288 12.80 3.35 5.26
C ALA A 288 12.52 2.04 4.52
N GLU A 289 12.30 0.96 5.25
CA GLU A 289 11.78 -0.29 4.72
C GLU A 289 10.36 -0.11 4.17
N LEU A 290 9.55 0.69 4.88
CA LEU A 290 8.16 0.96 4.54
C LEU A 290 7.76 2.35 5.02
N VAL A 291 7.05 3.09 4.17
CA VAL A 291 6.34 4.32 4.56
C VAL A 291 4.87 4.03 4.67
N VAL A 292 4.23 4.50 5.74
CA VAL A 292 2.81 4.28 6.02
C VAL A 292 2.08 5.61 6.09
N VAL A 293 0.94 5.69 5.42
CA VAL A 293 0.04 6.85 5.44
C VAL A 293 -1.41 6.39 5.49
N GLY A 294 -2.30 7.20 6.04
CA GLY A 294 -3.75 6.99 5.91
C GLY A 294 -4.24 7.38 4.52
N THR A 295 -5.43 6.95 4.13
CA THR A 295 -6.05 7.42 2.86
C THR A 295 -6.32 8.91 2.87
N ARG A 296 -6.73 9.47 4.02
CA ARG A 296 -7.06 10.89 4.21
C ARG A 296 -6.42 11.43 5.48
N GLY A 297 -6.45 12.74 5.64
CA GLY A 297 -6.03 13.48 6.82
C GLY A 297 -7.00 14.60 7.15
N ARG A 298 -6.62 15.50 8.06
CA ARG A 298 -7.45 16.62 8.58
C ARG A 298 -7.96 17.60 7.52
N GLY A 299 -7.25 17.78 6.40
CA GLY A 299 -7.58 18.74 5.35
C GLY A 299 -8.45 18.19 4.21
N GLY A 300 -9.02 16.99 4.35
CA GLY A 300 -9.78 16.33 3.28
C GLY A 300 -11.05 17.11 2.93
N PHE A 301 -11.13 17.64 1.72
CA PHE A 301 -12.39 18.11 1.16
C PHE A 301 -13.37 16.94 1.09
N THR A 302 -14.60 17.17 1.56
CA THR A 302 -15.71 16.22 1.39
C THR A 302 -15.88 15.90 -0.09
N GLY A 303 -15.56 14.67 -0.49
CA GLY A 303 -15.62 14.21 -1.89
C GLY A 303 -14.28 13.75 -2.48
N MET A 304 -13.14 14.04 -1.85
CA MET A 304 -11.86 13.45 -2.25
C MET A 304 -11.65 12.11 -1.55
N LEU A 305 -11.44 11.06 -2.34
CA LEU A 305 -11.26 9.70 -1.83
C LEU A 305 -9.85 9.45 -1.31
N LEU A 306 -8.84 10.15 -1.84
CA LEU A 306 -7.45 10.10 -1.41
C LEU A 306 -6.96 11.50 -1.05
N GLY A 307 -6.29 11.64 0.09
CA GLY A 307 -5.73 12.91 0.56
C GLY A 307 -4.57 13.41 -0.29
N SER A 308 -4.35 14.72 -0.29
CA SER A 308 -3.25 15.35 -1.03
C SER A 308 -1.86 14.85 -0.61
N THR A 309 -1.66 14.60 0.68
CA THR A 309 -0.41 14.02 1.20
C THR A 309 -0.21 12.60 0.72
N SER A 310 -1.20 11.73 0.87
CA SER A 310 -1.13 10.32 0.45
C SER A 310 -0.93 10.19 -1.05
N GLY A 311 -1.69 10.96 -1.85
CA GLY A 311 -1.50 11.06 -3.29
C GLY A 311 -0.12 11.57 -3.68
N GLY A 312 0.36 12.64 -3.06
CA GLY A 312 1.69 13.20 -3.31
C GLY A 312 2.81 12.22 -2.97
N VAL A 313 2.71 11.52 -1.84
CA VAL A 313 3.68 10.48 -1.45
C VAL A 313 3.72 9.35 -2.47
N LEU A 314 2.57 8.81 -2.88
CA LEU A 314 2.49 7.75 -3.88
C LEU A 314 3.12 8.14 -5.23
N HIS A 315 2.93 9.40 -5.64
CA HIS A 315 3.50 9.91 -6.89
C HIS A 315 5.02 10.03 -6.88
N HIS A 316 5.62 10.32 -5.74
CA HIS A 316 7.04 10.69 -5.65
C HIS A 316 7.89 9.72 -4.83
N THR A 317 7.29 8.71 -4.21
CA THR A 317 7.98 7.75 -3.34
C THR A 317 9.19 7.09 -3.99
N LYS A 318 10.18 6.79 -3.17
CA LYS A 318 11.41 6.05 -3.52
C LYS A 318 11.50 4.70 -2.80
N GLY A 319 10.48 4.32 -2.06
CA GLY A 319 10.35 3.07 -1.34
C GLY A 319 8.91 2.58 -1.33
N PRO A 320 8.62 1.39 -0.79
CA PRO A 320 7.26 0.87 -0.65
C PRO A 320 6.40 1.80 0.21
N VAL A 321 5.15 2.01 -0.20
CA VAL A 321 4.18 2.82 0.54
C VAL A 321 2.95 1.98 0.84
N LEU A 322 2.63 1.88 2.12
CA LEU A 322 1.39 1.30 2.63
C LEU A 322 0.37 2.42 2.85
N VAL A 323 -0.76 2.32 2.19
CA VAL A 323 -1.91 3.20 2.41
C VAL A 323 -2.97 2.43 3.19
N VAL A 324 -3.35 2.97 4.35
CA VAL A 324 -4.29 2.33 5.28
C VAL A 324 -5.66 2.97 5.11
N PRO A 325 -6.70 2.20 4.76
CA PRO A 325 -8.06 2.71 4.65
C PRO A 325 -8.62 3.07 6.04
N ASP A 326 -9.65 3.90 6.02
CA ASP A 326 -10.43 4.23 7.20
C ASP A 326 -11.16 2.98 7.69
N ARG A 327 -10.91 2.60 8.93
CA ARG A 327 -11.53 1.45 9.58
C ARG A 327 -11.57 1.62 11.09
N ASP A 328 -12.52 1.00 11.73
CA ASP A 328 -12.56 0.94 13.19
C ASP A 328 -11.45 0.04 13.73
N ASP A 329 -10.77 0.50 14.78
CA ASP A 329 -9.81 -0.30 15.52
C ASP A 329 -10.07 -0.16 17.03
N PRO A 330 -10.42 -1.25 17.73
CA PRO A 330 -10.76 -1.20 19.13
C PRO A 330 -9.62 -0.70 20.04
N ARG A 331 -8.37 -0.79 19.59
CA ARG A 331 -7.19 -0.27 20.31
C ARG A 331 -7.21 1.25 20.47
N LEU A 332 -7.96 1.96 19.61
CA LEU A 332 -8.10 3.42 19.72
C LEU A 332 -8.88 3.88 20.93
N ALA A 333 -9.73 3.01 21.50
CA ALA A 333 -10.66 3.38 22.60
C ALA A 333 -9.94 3.84 23.87
N ASP A 334 -8.72 3.40 24.11
CA ASP A 334 -7.96 3.76 25.31
C ASP A 334 -6.93 4.88 25.09
N ARG A 335 -6.73 5.35 23.83
CA ARG A 335 -5.69 6.33 23.48
C ARG A 335 -5.76 7.62 24.33
N ALA A 336 -6.96 8.08 24.67
CA ALA A 336 -7.17 9.30 25.46
C ALA A 336 -6.65 9.17 26.92
N LYS A 337 -6.45 7.96 27.44
CA LYS A 337 -5.95 7.71 28.80
C LYS A 337 -4.45 8.06 28.95
N PHE A 338 -3.72 8.19 27.83
CA PHE A 338 -2.27 8.40 27.81
C PHE A 338 -1.86 9.87 27.63
N GLY A 339 -2.80 10.79 27.63
CA GLY A 339 -2.52 12.22 27.53
C GLY A 339 -3.06 12.85 26.24
N PRO A 340 -2.61 14.07 25.91
CA PRO A 340 -3.18 14.85 24.83
C PRO A 340 -3.08 14.13 23.47
N ILE A 341 -4.12 14.29 22.67
CA ILE A 341 -4.21 13.70 21.33
C ILE A 341 -3.84 14.78 20.31
N LEU A 342 -2.91 14.46 19.41
CA LEU A 342 -2.52 15.35 18.34
C LEU A 342 -3.78 15.80 17.58
N GLY A 343 -4.00 17.11 17.56
CA GLY A 343 -5.09 17.74 16.84
C GLY A 343 -6.49 17.61 17.42
N ALA A 344 -6.68 17.08 18.61
CA ALA A 344 -7.89 17.28 19.37
C ALA A 344 -7.86 18.69 19.97
N ALA A 345 -8.60 19.63 19.39
CA ALA A 345 -8.84 20.97 19.93
C ALA A 345 -10.20 20.98 20.60
#